data_c3f3be281da354a91cbcdeeb2bb6f5f4
#
_entry.id   c3f3be281da354a91cbcdeeb2bb6f5f4
#
_cell.length_a   1.000
_cell.length_b   1.000
_cell.length_c   1.000
_cell.angle_alpha   90.00
_cell.angle_beta   90.00
_cell.angle_gamma   90.00
#
_symmetry.space_group_name_H-M   'P 1'
#
loop_
_entity.id
_entity.type
_entity.pdbx_description
1 polymer ?
#
loop_
_entity_poly.entity_id
_entity_poly.type
_entity_poly.pdbx_seq_one_letter_code
_entity_poly.pdbx_strand_id
1 'polypeptide(L)'
;MKIHVVVPIFRETDLLESFLKSWEGVRSAPVRLLVVNGDPGDSASRWIADYMTKGRRDGCGIELVVEEVPGNPELFWTGLVRLGLERVAEDAEEGDFFVLTNVDVNFSGDPIEAIRGAVPNLGSKQVSLATVTGKGGVHSSGVVVRSWILSLNRHLLEGMSEEDLVGTGEELPATYLPTRFLFCPTAALKAGHFPDAGRLPHYCADYEYTNRLRLNGYAPVVFTGARIRLHESNTGFDTFLKETDLRSRIARAWDIKCPYNFRYRYRFVQLVYPAIAFYPGLLSHFSKIFLEIVFGGRKMQRLRRR
;
A
#
# COMPACT_ATOMS: atom_id res chain seq x y z
N MET A 1 15.80 0.62 17.76
CA MET A 1 14.89 0.41 16.61
C MET A 1 13.51 0.90 17.02
N LYS A 2 13.02 1.90 16.35
CA LYS A 2 11.66 2.46 16.45
C LYS A 2 10.91 2.19 15.15
N ILE A 3 9.60 2.05 15.23
CA ILE A 3 8.75 1.86 14.03
C ILE A 3 7.98 3.16 13.80
N HIS A 4 8.17 3.76 12.64
CA HIS A 4 7.44 4.94 12.18
C HIS A 4 6.33 4.50 11.23
N VAL A 5 5.09 4.63 11.64
CA VAL A 5 3.93 4.24 10.82
C VAL A 5 3.38 5.47 10.11
N VAL A 6 3.23 5.42 8.80
CA VAL A 6 2.62 6.49 8.01
C VAL A 6 1.30 5.98 7.44
N VAL A 7 0.21 6.65 7.82
CA VAL A 7 -1.13 6.35 7.35
C VAL A 7 -1.79 7.62 6.80
N PRO A 8 -1.97 7.71 5.47
CA PRO A 8 -2.74 8.80 4.87
C PRO A 8 -4.23 8.57 5.06
N ILE A 9 -4.96 9.63 5.41
CA ILE A 9 -6.43 9.62 5.55
C ILE A 9 -7.06 10.80 4.82
N PHE A 10 -8.32 10.63 4.42
CA PHE A 10 -9.15 11.69 3.86
C PHE A 10 -10.62 11.47 4.27
N ARG A 11 -11.04 12.08 5.40
CA ARG A 11 -12.42 11.98 5.95
C ARG A 11 -12.82 10.57 6.44
N GLU A 12 -11.86 9.69 6.73
CA GLU A 12 -12.08 8.27 7.09
C GLU A 12 -12.04 8.07 8.62
N THR A 13 -12.76 8.90 9.36
CA THR A 13 -12.76 8.87 10.85
C THR A 13 -13.25 7.55 11.40
N ASP A 14 -14.25 6.93 10.75
CA ASP A 14 -14.88 5.70 11.23
C ASP A 14 -13.93 4.49 11.27
N LEU A 15 -12.87 4.53 10.43
CA LEU A 15 -11.89 3.46 10.36
C LEU A 15 -10.72 3.64 11.34
N LEU A 16 -10.48 4.87 11.80
CA LEU A 16 -9.33 5.20 12.66
C LEU A 16 -9.32 4.41 13.97
N GLU A 17 -10.46 4.24 14.61
CA GLU A 17 -10.53 3.54 15.90
C GLU A 17 -10.08 2.08 15.80
N SER A 18 -10.63 1.34 14.82
CA SER A 18 -10.27 -0.07 14.61
C SER A 18 -8.82 -0.23 14.14
N PHE A 19 -8.34 0.71 13.33
CA PHE A 19 -6.97 0.76 12.87
C PHE A 19 -5.99 0.97 14.04
N LEU A 20 -6.22 1.97 14.89
CA LEU A 20 -5.36 2.27 16.03
C LEU A 20 -5.36 1.14 17.07
N LYS A 21 -6.49 0.51 17.33
CA LYS A 21 -6.58 -0.68 18.18
C LYS A 21 -5.66 -1.82 17.72
N SER A 22 -5.46 -1.97 16.42
CA SER A 22 -4.50 -2.96 15.89
C SER A 22 -3.07 -2.61 16.30
N TRP A 23 -2.70 -1.33 16.24
CA TRP A 23 -1.36 -0.86 16.60
C TRP A 23 -1.11 -0.85 18.12
N GLU A 24 -2.14 -0.68 18.94
CA GLU A 24 -2.05 -0.87 20.39
C GLU A 24 -1.62 -2.29 20.77
N GLY A 25 -1.83 -3.27 19.90
CA GLY A 25 -1.41 -4.66 20.08
C GLY A 25 0.08 -4.92 19.82
N VAL A 26 0.81 -4.00 19.20
CA VAL A 26 2.25 -4.13 18.92
C VAL A 26 3.04 -3.93 20.22
N ARG A 27 3.88 -4.92 20.58
CA ARG A 27 4.66 -4.94 21.82
C ARG A 27 6.17 -5.12 21.60
N SER A 28 6.58 -5.40 20.35
CA SER A 28 7.97 -5.72 20.03
C SER A 28 8.87 -4.50 19.82
N ALA A 29 8.29 -3.31 19.60
CA ALA A 29 9.04 -2.06 19.38
C ALA A 29 8.19 -0.82 19.71
N PRO A 30 8.83 0.31 20.11
CA PRO A 30 8.16 1.61 20.17
C PRO A 30 7.58 1.99 18.82
N VAL A 31 6.33 2.47 18.79
CA VAL A 31 5.63 2.86 17.57
C VAL A 31 5.33 4.37 17.60
N ARG A 32 5.75 5.08 16.56
CA ARG A 32 5.29 6.43 16.25
C ARG A 32 4.39 6.39 15.04
N LEU A 33 3.13 6.72 15.22
CA LEU A 33 2.11 6.66 14.19
C LEU A 33 1.77 8.08 13.71
N LEU A 34 2.08 8.36 12.45
CA LEU A 34 1.80 9.62 11.78
C LEU A 34 0.53 9.47 10.93
N VAL A 35 -0.55 10.08 11.39
CA VAL A 35 -1.81 10.18 10.64
C VAL A 35 -1.70 11.41 9.74
N VAL A 36 -1.50 11.20 8.45
CA VAL A 36 -1.38 12.27 7.47
C VAL A 36 -2.77 12.63 6.95
N ASN A 37 -3.35 13.69 7.51
CA ASN A 37 -4.73 14.08 7.24
C ASN A 37 -4.84 15.03 6.05
N GLY A 38 -5.43 14.56 4.95
CA GLY A 38 -5.65 15.34 3.73
C GLY A 38 -6.79 16.38 3.83
N ASP A 39 -7.56 16.39 4.92
CA ASP A 39 -8.61 17.39 5.20
C ASP A 39 -8.51 17.85 6.67
N PRO A 40 -7.43 18.56 7.04
CA PRO A 40 -7.21 18.98 8.41
C PRO A 40 -8.32 19.93 8.90
N GLY A 41 -8.71 19.77 10.17
CA GLY A 41 -9.82 20.49 10.77
C GLY A 41 -11.18 19.81 10.67
N ASP A 42 -11.25 18.63 10.03
CA ASP A 42 -12.44 17.77 10.00
C ASP A 42 -12.70 17.01 11.31
N SER A 43 -13.62 16.05 11.27
CA SER A 43 -13.91 15.18 12.43
C SER A 43 -12.73 14.31 12.83
N ALA A 44 -11.84 13.94 11.88
CA ALA A 44 -10.68 13.11 12.17
C ALA A 44 -9.65 13.86 13.01
N SER A 45 -9.36 15.14 12.72
CA SER A 45 -8.46 15.96 13.54
C SER A 45 -8.94 16.07 14.98
N ARG A 46 -10.23 16.30 15.19
CA ARG A 46 -10.83 16.35 16.54
C ARG A 46 -10.74 14.99 17.25
N TRP A 47 -11.00 13.93 16.53
CA TRP A 47 -10.94 12.58 17.07
C TRP A 47 -9.50 12.20 17.48
N ILE A 48 -8.49 12.53 16.65
CA ILE A 48 -7.08 12.29 16.93
C ILE A 48 -6.66 13.08 18.18
N ALA A 49 -7.02 14.35 18.28
CA ALA A 49 -6.71 15.18 19.45
C ALA A 49 -7.32 14.60 20.75
N ASP A 50 -8.56 14.13 20.68
CA ASP A 50 -9.24 13.45 21.79
C ASP A 50 -8.54 12.14 22.19
N TYR A 51 -8.14 11.33 21.19
CA TYR A 51 -7.42 10.09 21.40
C TYR A 51 -6.06 10.33 22.08
N MET A 52 -5.28 11.29 21.59
CA MET A 52 -4.00 11.67 22.17
C MET A 52 -4.14 12.13 23.64
N THR A 53 -5.24 12.80 23.96
CA THR A 53 -5.52 13.25 25.33
C THR A 53 -5.93 12.11 26.25
N LYS A 54 -6.67 11.13 25.76
CA LYS A 54 -7.21 10.00 26.53
C LYS A 54 -6.28 8.77 26.55
N GLY A 55 -5.52 8.54 25.48
CA GLY A 55 -4.79 7.30 25.20
C GLY A 55 -3.50 7.08 26.00
N ARG A 56 -3.07 8.00 26.85
CA ARG A 56 -1.89 7.83 27.72
C ARG A 56 -2.15 6.98 28.97
N ARG A 57 -3.25 6.21 29.04
CA ARG A 57 -3.68 5.62 30.33
C ARG A 57 -3.23 4.20 30.62
N ASP A 58 -2.66 3.44 29.70
CA ASP A 58 -2.39 2.04 30.01
C ASP A 58 -0.89 1.77 30.14
N GLY A 59 -0.49 1.54 31.40
CA GLY A 59 0.86 1.22 31.87
C GLY A 59 1.50 -0.06 31.29
N CYS A 60 1.32 -0.32 30.01
CA CYS A 60 1.93 -1.42 29.31
C CYS A 60 3.13 -0.90 28.50
N GLY A 61 4.28 -1.09 29.02
CA GLY A 61 5.68 -0.77 28.76
C GLY A 61 6.20 -0.41 27.35
N ILE A 62 5.40 -0.26 26.30
CA ILE A 62 5.86 0.16 24.97
C ILE A 62 4.99 1.33 24.50
N GLU A 63 5.67 2.40 24.09
CA GLU A 63 5.04 3.67 23.78
C GLU A 63 4.46 3.66 22.36
N LEU A 64 3.13 3.80 22.25
CA LEU A 64 2.45 4.21 21.01
C LEU A 64 2.23 5.72 21.05
N VAL A 65 2.94 6.45 20.21
CA VAL A 65 2.76 7.90 20.03
C VAL A 65 2.00 8.14 18.72
N VAL A 66 0.84 8.80 18.79
CA VAL A 66 0.08 9.20 17.61
C VAL A 66 0.30 10.69 17.36
N GLU A 67 0.58 11.05 16.10
CA GLU A 67 0.81 12.43 15.67
C GLU A 67 -0.03 12.70 14.43
N GLU A 68 -0.77 13.84 14.40
CA GLU A 68 -1.39 14.32 13.17
C GLU A 68 -0.41 15.14 12.35
N VAL A 69 -0.28 14.81 11.07
CA VAL A 69 0.47 15.62 10.09
C VAL A 69 -0.56 16.27 9.16
N PRO A 70 -0.73 17.60 9.23
CA PRO A 70 -1.71 18.29 8.39
C PRO A 70 -1.27 18.28 6.92
N GLY A 71 -2.11 17.75 6.07
CA GLY A 71 -1.96 17.77 4.62
C GLY A 71 -2.96 18.72 3.95
N ASN A 72 -3.29 18.46 2.68
CA ASN A 72 -4.37 19.11 1.97
C ASN A 72 -4.98 18.17 0.91
N PRO A 73 -6.23 18.41 0.44
CA PRO A 73 -6.92 17.52 -0.50
C PRO A 73 -6.22 17.35 -1.86
N GLU A 74 -5.40 18.32 -2.29
CA GLU A 74 -4.74 18.31 -3.59
C GLU A 74 -3.51 17.39 -3.64
N LEU A 75 -3.02 16.97 -2.47
CA LEU A 75 -1.88 16.06 -2.39
C LEU A 75 -2.24 14.63 -2.85
N PHE A 76 -3.52 14.27 -2.85
CA PHE A 76 -3.98 12.91 -3.08
C PHE A 76 -3.21 11.89 -2.21
N TRP A 77 -3.37 10.61 -2.50
CA TRP A 77 -2.73 9.57 -1.69
C TRP A 77 -1.19 9.67 -1.69
N THR A 78 -0.57 9.82 -2.86
CA THR A 78 0.89 9.79 -2.97
C THR A 78 1.57 11.00 -2.33
N GLY A 79 0.94 12.17 -2.44
CA GLY A 79 1.47 13.39 -1.81
C GLY A 79 1.35 13.34 -0.29
N LEU A 80 0.24 12.80 0.24
CA LEU A 80 0.08 12.60 1.68
C LEU A 80 1.11 11.60 2.22
N VAL A 81 1.29 10.47 1.52
CA VAL A 81 2.33 9.49 1.87
C VAL A 81 3.71 10.13 1.89
N ARG A 82 4.06 10.87 0.84
CA ARG A 82 5.33 11.56 0.74
C ARG A 82 5.55 12.52 1.91
N LEU A 83 4.57 13.33 2.23
CA LEU A 83 4.62 14.26 3.37
C LEU A 83 4.91 13.54 4.69
N GLY A 84 4.20 12.43 4.95
CA GLY A 84 4.46 11.63 6.15
C GLY A 84 5.84 10.99 6.17
N LEU A 85 6.32 10.48 5.03
CA LEU A 85 7.65 9.88 4.93
C LEU A 85 8.78 10.93 5.04
N GLU A 86 8.59 12.15 4.53
CA GLU A 86 9.52 13.27 4.74
C GLU A 86 9.62 13.61 6.24
N ARG A 87 8.49 13.64 6.95
CA ARG A 87 8.46 13.84 8.40
C ARG A 87 9.16 12.71 9.17
N VAL A 88 9.04 11.46 8.71
CA VAL A 88 9.81 10.33 9.27
C VAL A 88 11.31 10.53 9.04
N ALA A 89 11.71 10.94 7.83
CA ALA A 89 13.14 11.08 7.48
C ALA A 89 13.87 12.12 8.35
N GLU A 90 13.15 13.15 8.82
CA GLU A 90 13.71 14.20 9.71
C GLU A 90 14.13 13.65 11.07
N ASP A 91 13.34 12.71 11.64
CA ASP A 91 13.50 12.27 13.02
C ASP A 91 14.00 10.82 13.16
N ALA A 92 14.05 10.04 12.06
CA ALA A 92 14.46 8.64 12.13
C ALA A 92 15.94 8.49 12.45
N GLU A 93 16.26 7.51 13.28
CA GLU A 93 17.62 7.12 13.65
C GLU A 93 18.10 5.94 12.78
N GLU A 94 19.38 5.63 12.87
CA GLU A 94 19.95 4.44 12.22
C GLU A 94 19.37 3.17 12.85
N GLY A 95 18.95 2.23 12.02
CA GLY A 95 18.32 0.99 12.47
C GLY A 95 16.81 1.10 12.71
N ASP A 96 16.20 2.27 12.47
CA ASP A 96 14.74 2.43 12.49
C ASP A 96 14.10 1.94 11.19
N PHE A 97 12.79 1.65 11.27
CA PHE A 97 11.98 1.22 10.15
C PHE A 97 10.74 2.09 10.02
N PHE A 98 10.22 2.16 8.79
CA PHE A 98 8.90 2.72 8.57
C PHE A 98 7.92 1.65 8.08
N VAL A 99 6.65 1.82 8.43
CA VAL A 99 5.53 1.09 7.86
C VAL A 99 4.65 2.09 7.12
N LEU A 100 4.48 1.86 5.83
CA LEU A 100 3.47 2.55 5.05
C LEU A 100 2.23 1.67 4.99
N THR A 101 1.08 2.23 5.36
CA THR A 101 -0.18 1.48 5.44
C THR A 101 -1.38 2.36 5.08
N ASN A 102 -2.55 1.75 4.94
CA ASN A 102 -3.81 2.47 4.77
C ASN A 102 -4.69 2.28 6.01
N VAL A 103 -5.61 3.19 6.23
CA VAL A 103 -6.53 3.14 7.37
C VAL A 103 -7.61 2.03 7.25
N ASP A 104 -7.83 1.52 6.03
CA ASP A 104 -8.81 0.47 5.72
C ASP A 104 -8.33 -0.96 6.04
N VAL A 105 -7.20 -1.10 6.73
CA VAL A 105 -6.67 -2.39 7.15
C VAL A 105 -6.54 -2.49 8.67
N ASN A 106 -6.71 -3.70 9.18
CA ASN A 106 -6.41 -4.06 10.55
C ASN A 106 -5.66 -5.39 10.63
N PHE A 107 -5.13 -5.73 11.78
CA PHE A 107 -4.44 -6.99 12.03
C PHE A 107 -4.62 -7.41 13.50
N SER A 108 -4.35 -8.67 13.79
CA SER A 108 -4.29 -9.22 15.13
C SER A 108 -2.87 -9.72 15.43
N GLY A 109 -2.45 -9.65 16.69
CA GLY A 109 -1.10 -9.99 17.11
C GLY A 109 -0.09 -8.89 16.78
N ASP A 110 1.19 -9.24 16.78
CA ASP A 110 2.29 -8.33 16.50
C ASP A 110 2.99 -8.71 15.19
N PRO A 111 2.63 -8.07 14.06
CA PRO A 111 3.25 -8.36 12.77
C PRO A 111 4.72 -7.93 12.73
N ILE A 112 5.13 -6.96 13.54
CA ILE A 112 6.52 -6.50 13.61
C ILE A 112 7.39 -7.57 14.26
N GLU A 113 6.91 -8.18 15.36
CA GLU A 113 7.59 -9.31 15.99
C GLU A 113 7.75 -10.48 15.03
N ALA A 114 6.67 -10.84 14.34
CA ALA A 114 6.69 -11.94 13.37
C ALA A 114 7.69 -11.71 12.23
N ILE A 115 7.71 -10.48 11.64
CA ILE A 115 8.66 -10.11 10.60
C ILE A 115 10.10 -10.18 11.13
N ARG A 116 10.37 -9.60 12.29
CA ARG A 116 11.71 -9.57 12.89
C ARG A 116 12.23 -10.94 13.26
N GLY A 117 11.36 -11.82 13.72
CA GLY A 117 11.72 -13.18 14.11
C GLY A 117 12.02 -14.13 12.96
N ALA A 118 11.45 -13.85 11.77
CA ALA A 118 11.50 -14.78 10.66
C ALA A 118 12.25 -14.24 9.42
N VAL A 119 12.24 -12.93 9.17
CA VAL A 119 12.83 -12.34 7.95
C VAL A 119 14.27 -11.89 8.22
N PRO A 120 15.28 -12.54 7.65
CA PRO A 120 16.69 -12.15 7.83
C PRO A 120 17.03 -10.91 6.98
N ASN A 121 18.09 -10.19 7.35
CA ASN A 121 18.65 -9.06 6.58
C ASN A 121 17.64 -7.94 6.29
N LEU A 122 16.80 -7.58 7.27
CA LEU A 122 15.75 -6.56 7.13
C LEU A 122 16.27 -5.20 6.64
N GLY A 123 17.52 -4.85 6.94
CA GLY A 123 18.14 -3.60 6.49
C GLY A 123 18.27 -3.44 4.97
N SER A 124 18.13 -4.52 4.19
CA SER A 124 18.17 -4.54 2.72
C SER A 124 16.88 -5.09 2.10
N LYS A 125 15.79 -5.12 2.87
CA LYS A 125 14.50 -5.64 2.39
C LYS A 125 13.40 -4.62 2.55
N GLN A 126 12.40 -4.73 1.68
CA GLN A 126 11.07 -4.21 1.85
C GLN A 126 10.11 -5.39 1.97
N VAL A 127 9.33 -5.41 3.05
CA VAL A 127 8.46 -6.53 3.39
C VAL A 127 7.01 -6.10 3.33
N SER A 128 6.17 -6.85 2.62
CA SER A 128 4.71 -6.68 2.63
C SER A 128 4.04 -7.92 3.19
N LEU A 129 2.81 -7.76 3.66
CA LEU A 129 1.97 -8.83 4.15
C LEU A 129 0.85 -9.13 3.16
N ALA A 130 0.34 -10.36 3.17
CA ALA A 130 -0.87 -10.69 2.45
C ALA A 130 -2.06 -9.93 3.03
N THR A 131 -2.85 -9.30 2.15
CA THR A 131 -4.11 -8.66 2.52
C THR A 131 -5.24 -9.64 2.27
N VAL A 132 -6.00 -9.98 3.31
CA VAL A 132 -7.16 -10.88 3.22
C VAL A 132 -8.47 -10.10 3.35
N THR A 133 -9.51 -10.58 2.69
CA THR A 133 -10.88 -10.04 2.81
C THR A 133 -11.61 -10.63 4.00
N GLY A 134 -12.72 -10.04 4.41
CA GLY A 134 -13.61 -10.60 5.44
C GLY A 134 -14.15 -12.00 5.09
N LYS A 135 -14.11 -12.39 3.80
CA LYS A 135 -14.49 -13.74 3.32
C LYS A 135 -13.32 -14.73 3.34
N GLY A 136 -12.16 -14.35 3.85
CA GLY A 136 -10.99 -15.21 3.98
C GLY A 136 -10.19 -15.42 2.69
N GLY A 137 -10.52 -14.78 1.59
CA GLY A 137 -9.72 -14.84 0.36
C GLY A 137 -8.59 -13.81 0.34
N VAL A 138 -7.44 -14.14 -0.25
CA VAL A 138 -6.36 -13.18 -0.46
C VAL A 138 -6.80 -12.14 -1.50
N HIS A 139 -6.85 -10.86 -1.07
CA HIS A 139 -7.21 -9.74 -1.92
C HIS A 139 -6.00 -9.19 -2.69
N SER A 140 -4.88 -9.02 -2.02
CA SER A 140 -3.64 -8.53 -2.62
C SER A 140 -2.41 -9.06 -1.88
N SER A 141 -1.34 -9.22 -2.65
CA SER A 141 -0.01 -9.63 -2.19
C SER A 141 1.05 -9.02 -3.12
N GLY A 142 2.30 -9.43 -2.99
CA GLY A 142 3.35 -9.03 -3.93
C GLY A 142 3.06 -9.46 -5.36
N VAL A 143 3.61 -8.71 -6.30
CA VAL A 143 3.45 -8.92 -7.74
C VAL A 143 4.75 -9.40 -8.35
N VAL A 144 4.68 -10.48 -9.14
CA VAL A 144 5.77 -10.95 -10.00
C VAL A 144 5.45 -10.59 -11.44
N VAL A 145 6.36 -9.88 -12.10
CA VAL A 145 6.26 -9.62 -13.54
C VAL A 145 6.85 -10.80 -14.30
N ARG A 146 6.01 -11.49 -15.06
CA ARG A 146 6.40 -12.62 -15.89
C ARG A 146 6.92 -12.22 -17.25
N SER A 147 6.39 -11.13 -17.80
CA SER A 147 6.85 -10.56 -19.07
C SER A 147 6.55 -9.07 -19.12
N TRP A 148 7.60 -8.26 -19.21
CA TRP A 148 7.48 -6.83 -19.44
C TRP A 148 6.93 -6.52 -20.84
N ILE A 149 7.34 -7.29 -21.86
CA ILE A 149 6.90 -7.13 -23.26
C ILE A 149 5.40 -7.35 -23.39
N LEU A 150 4.88 -8.40 -22.76
CA LEU A 150 3.46 -8.75 -22.80
C LEU A 150 2.67 -8.14 -21.65
N SER A 151 3.30 -7.32 -20.81
CA SER A 151 2.66 -6.76 -19.61
C SER A 151 1.99 -7.82 -18.73
N LEU A 152 2.61 -9.01 -18.63
CA LEU A 152 2.08 -10.13 -17.84
C LEU A 152 2.62 -10.06 -16.41
N ASN A 153 1.72 -9.93 -15.48
CA ASN A 153 2.01 -9.98 -14.05
C ASN A 153 1.04 -10.94 -13.33
N ARG A 154 1.44 -11.39 -12.17
CA ARG A 154 0.64 -12.24 -11.29
C ARG A 154 0.84 -11.81 -9.85
N HIS A 155 -0.22 -11.73 -9.08
CA HIS A 155 -0.12 -11.69 -7.62
C HIS A 155 0.34 -13.06 -7.08
N LEU A 156 1.29 -13.05 -6.14
CA LEU A 156 1.92 -14.27 -5.64
C LEU A 156 0.94 -15.26 -5.01
N LEU A 157 -0.01 -14.75 -4.26
CA LEU A 157 -0.96 -15.53 -3.47
C LEU A 157 -2.38 -15.47 -4.07
N GLU A 158 -2.49 -15.19 -5.38
CA GLU A 158 -3.78 -15.07 -6.07
C GLU A 158 -4.56 -16.39 -6.01
N GLY A 159 -5.80 -16.33 -5.51
CA GLY A 159 -6.69 -17.48 -5.39
C GLY A 159 -6.52 -18.32 -4.13
N MET A 160 -5.55 -17.98 -3.26
CA MET A 160 -5.39 -18.63 -1.97
C MET A 160 -6.40 -18.11 -0.94
N SER A 161 -6.72 -18.95 0.01
CA SER A 161 -7.48 -18.58 1.21
C SER A 161 -6.56 -18.18 2.35
N GLU A 162 -7.11 -17.55 3.39
CA GLU A 162 -6.37 -17.27 4.62
C GLU A 162 -5.86 -18.54 5.29
N GLU A 163 -6.62 -19.62 5.21
CA GLU A 163 -6.25 -20.93 5.80
C GLU A 163 -5.00 -21.50 5.13
N ASP A 164 -4.84 -21.30 3.82
CA ASP A 164 -3.66 -21.74 3.07
C ASP A 164 -2.38 -21.01 3.50
N LEU A 165 -2.49 -19.86 4.16
CA LEU A 165 -1.36 -19.06 4.65
C LEU A 165 -0.95 -19.41 6.09
N VAL A 166 -1.78 -20.14 6.82
CA VAL A 166 -1.51 -20.47 8.23
C VAL A 166 -0.30 -21.35 8.34
N GLY A 167 0.69 -20.91 9.13
CA GLY A 167 1.88 -21.71 9.46
C GLY A 167 2.96 -21.77 8.38
N THR A 168 2.80 -21.07 7.24
CA THR A 168 3.82 -21.12 6.19
C THR A 168 5.07 -20.32 6.56
N GLY A 169 4.93 -19.13 7.13
CA GLY A 169 6.07 -18.31 7.60
C GLY A 169 7.15 -18.03 6.54
N GLU A 170 6.80 -18.07 5.25
CA GLU A 170 7.74 -18.01 4.14
C GLU A 170 7.96 -16.59 3.64
N GLU A 171 9.15 -16.34 3.09
CA GLU A 171 9.46 -15.15 2.30
C GLU A 171 9.29 -15.46 0.81
N LEU A 172 8.36 -14.80 0.16
CA LEU A 172 8.11 -14.96 -1.27
C LEU A 172 8.67 -13.74 -2.03
N PRO A 173 9.70 -13.91 -2.87
CA PRO A 173 10.25 -12.80 -3.66
C PRO A 173 9.22 -12.22 -4.62
N ALA A 174 9.20 -10.88 -4.73
CA ALA A 174 8.32 -10.14 -5.62
C ALA A 174 9.11 -9.24 -6.60
N THR A 175 8.44 -8.69 -7.59
CA THR A 175 8.98 -7.60 -8.42
C THR A 175 8.67 -6.24 -7.79
N TYR A 176 7.44 -6.08 -7.30
CA TYR A 176 6.98 -4.91 -6.54
C TYR A 176 5.84 -5.30 -5.58
N LEU A 177 5.59 -4.44 -4.62
CA LEU A 177 4.68 -4.69 -3.50
C LEU A 177 3.56 -3.64 -3.47
N PRO A 178 2.34 -4.03 -3.06
CA PRO A 178 1.34 -3.07 -2.61
C PRO A 178 1.75 -2.46 -1.27
N THR A 179 1.31 -1.25 -0.98
CA THR A 179 1.68 -0.51 0.23
C THR A 179 0.61 -0.53 1.32
N ARG A 180 -0.32 -1.49 1.29
CA ARG A 180 -1.29 -1.67 2.39
C ARG A 180 -0.65 -2.06 3.71
N PHE A 181 0.52 -2.68 3.64
CA PHE A 181 1.47 -2.84 4.73
C PHE A 181 2.85 -3.02 4.09
N LEU A 182 3.63 -1.95 4.07
CA LEU A 182 5.01 -1.98 3.57
C LEU A 182 5.95 -1.62 4.71
N PHE A 183 6.68 -2.62 5.21
CA PHE A 183 7.74 -2.45 6.21
C PHE A 183 9.09 -2.30 5.50
N CYS A 184 9.80 -1.22 5.77
CA CYS A 184 11.05 -0.89 5.07
C CYS A 184 12.01 -0.10 5.99
N PRO A 185 13.33 -0.27 5.87
CA PRO A 185 14.29 0.50 6.67
C PRO A 185 14.24 2.00 6.31
N THR A 186 14.32 2.86 7.33
CA THR A 186 14.35 4.33 7.15
C THR A 186 15.60 4.81 6.40
N ALA A 187 16.64 3.98 6.30
CA ALA A 187 17.80 4.24 5.44
C ALA A 187 17.42 4.53 3.99
N ALA A 188 16.32 3.93 3.47
CA ALA A 188 15.78 4.25 2.15
C ALA A 188 15.34 5.71 2.03
N LEU A 189 14.71 6.27 3.07
CA LEU A 189 14.28 7.66 3.10
C LEU A 189 15.49 8.61 3.23
N LYS A 190 16.46 8.26 4.06
CA LYS A 190 17.73 9.02 4.19
C LYS A 190 18.54 9.05 2.90
N ALA A 191 18.40 8.01 2.07
CA ALA A 191 18.96 7.98 0.71
C ALA A 191 18.14 8.78 -0.33
N GLY A 192 17.06 9.46 0.09
CA GLY A 192 16.22 10.29 -0.77
C GLY A 192 15.16 9.54 -1.57
N HIS A 193 14.87 8.28 -1.23
CA HIS A 193 13.87 7.48 -1.94
C HIS A 193 12.46 7.75 -1.43
N PHE A 194 11.76 8.74 -2.00
CA PHE A 194 10.38 9.08 -1.69
C PHE A 194 9.44 8.78 -2.87
N PRO A 195 8.15 8.51 -2.64
CA PRO A 195 7.16 8.38 -3.71
C PRO A 195 7.10 9.63 -4.61
N ASP A 196 6.87 9.42 -5.90
CA ASP A 196 6.83 10.49 -6.90
C ASP A 196 5.40 11.02 -7.11
N ALA A 197 4.95 11.90 -6.23
CA ALA A 197 3.62 12.49 -6.26
C ALA A 197 3.38 13.35 -7.52
N GLY A 198 4.42 13.94 -8.10
CA GLY A 198 4.30 14.77 -9.30
C GLY A 198 3.96 13.97 -10.57
N ARG A 199 4.46 12.75 -10.67
CA ARG A 199 4.22 11.87 -11.82
C ARG A 199 3.08 10.89 -11.59
N LEU A 200 2.94 10.35 -10.38
CA LEU A 200 1.94 9.35 -9.99
C LEU A 200 1.22 9.77 -8.70
N PRO A 201 0.23 10.67 -8.78
CA PRO A 201 -0.39 11.25 -7.58
C PRO A 201 -1.29 10.26 -6.82
N HIS A 202 -1.73 9.15 -7.45
CA HIS A 202 -2.64 8.20 -6.82
C HIS A 202 -2.33 6.75 -7.23
N TYR A 203 -2.97 6.21 -8.26
CA TYR A 203 -2.78 4.82 -8.68
C TYR A 203 -1.40 4.53 -9.28
N CYS A 204 -0.91 3.32 -9.09
CA CYS A 204 0.40 2.80 -9.54
C CYS A 204 1.62 3.40 -8.82
N ALA A 205 1.43 4.36 -7.92
CA ALA A 205 2.52 4.97 -7.16
C ALA A 205 3.19 3.96 -6.21
N ASP A 206 2.40 3.08 -5.60
CA ASP A 206 2.86 2.00 -4.75
C ASP A 206 3.81 1.05 -5.49
N TYR A 207 3.43 0.58 -6.66
CA TYR A 207 4.24 -0.33 -7.47
C TYR A 207 5.48 0.34 -8.07
N GLU A 208 5.38 1.61 -8.49
CA GLU A 208 6.54 2.38 -8.92
C GLU A 208 7.53 2.55 -7.77
N TYR A 209 7.04 2.98 -6.62
CA TYR A 209 7.87 3.24 -5.45
C TYR A 209 8.62 1.98 -4.99
N THR A 210 7.92 0.88 -4.80
CA THR A 210 8.52 -0.38 -4.35
C THR A 210 9.44 -1.00 -5.41
N ASN A 211 9.14 -0.85 -6.71
CA ASN A 211 10.06 -1.23 -7.78
C ASN A 211 11.34 -0.39 -7.77
N ARG A 212 11.25 0.91 -7.54
CA ARG A 212 12.39 1.80 -7.46
C ARG A 212 13.24 1.50 -6.22
N LEU A 213 12.65 1.21 -5.07
CA LEU A 213 13.36 0.70 -3.91
C LEU A 213 14.12 -0.60 -4.24
N ARG A 214 13.49 -1.54 -4.97
CA ARG A 214 14.14 -2.77 -5.44
C ARG A 214 15.38 -2.49 -6.29
N LEU A 215 15.31 -1.54 -7.22
CA LEU A 215 16.43 -1.15 -8.07
C LEU A 215 17.56 -0.47 -7.28
N ASN A 216 17.28 0.01 -6.08
CA ASN A 216 18.23 0.63 -5.16
C ASN A 216 18.66 -0.31 -4.00
N GLY A 217 18.47 -1.62 -4.16
CA GLY A 217 19.03 -2.63 -3.25
C GLY A 217 18.11 -3.11 -2.14
N TYR A 218 16.85 -2.65 -2.07
CA TYR A 218 15.86 -3.11 -1.10
C TYR A 218 15.01 -4.24 -1.71
N ALA A 219 15.35 -5.49 -1.45
CA ALA A 219 14.69 -6.65 -2.03
C ALA A 219 13.21 -6.75 -1.60
N PRO A 220 12.24 -6.77 -2.52
CA PRO A 220 10.82 -6.89 -2.19
C PRO A 220 10.45 -8.34 -1.88
N VAL A 221 9.86 -8.56 -0.71
CA VAL A 221 9.38 -9.88 -0.27
C VAL A 221 7.96 -9.76 0.31
N VAL A 222 7.15 -10.78 0.10
CA VAL A 222 5.91 -11.00 0.83
C VAL A 222 6.19 -12.00 1.94
N PHE A 223 5.91 -11.62 3.17
CA PHE A 223 6.02 -12.51 4.32
C PHE A 223 4.64 -13.09 4.64
N THR A 224 4.54 -14.42 4.70
CA THR A 224 3.27 -15.14 4.88
C THR A 224 2.97 -15.48 6.34
N GLY A 225 3.94 -15.30 7.24
CA GLY A 225 3.78 -15.60 8.68
C GLY A 225 2.88 -14.60 9.43
N ALA A 226 2.57 -13.44 8.81
CA ALA A 226 1.59 -12.49 9.30
C ALA A 226 0.70 -12.01 8.15
N ARG A 227 -0.46 -11.45 8.47
CA ARG A 227 -1.44 -10.95 7.49
C ARG A 227 -2.21 -9.76 8.01
N ILE A 228 -2.72 -8.96 7.09
CA ILE A 228 -3.62 -7.86 7.37
C ILE A 228 -5.00 -8.15 6.77
N ARG A 229 -6.04 -7.66 7.44
CA ARG A 229 -7.44 -7.77 7.01
C ARG A 229 -7.91 -6.46 6.42
N LEU A 230 -8.49 -6.54 5.22
CA LEU A 230 -9.13 -5.40 4.59
C LEU A 230 -10.51 -5.17 5.22
N HIS A 231 -10.75 -3.94 5.67
CA HIS A 231 -12.11 -3.51 5.97
C HIS A 231 -12.91 -3.43 4.66
N GLU A 232 -14.10 -4.06 4.60
CA GLU A 232 -14.91 -4.10 3.38
C GLU A 232 -15.43 -2.69 3.05
N SER A 233 -14.59 -1.87 2.44
CA SER A 233 -14.96 -0.61 1.83
C SER A 233 -14.86 -0.72 0.31
N ASN A 234 -15.74 -0.02 -0.41
CA ASN A 234 -15.76 0.00 -1.86
C ASN A 234 -14.43 0.49 -2.42
N THR A 235 -13.66 -0.38 -3.04
CA THR A 235 -12.43 0.01 -3.75
C THR A 235 -12.78 0.80 -5.02
N GLY A 236 -11.90 1.69 -5.46
CA GLY A 236 -12.10 2.46 -6.69
C GLY A 236 -12.28 1.58 -7.95
N PHE A 237 -11.76 0.34 -7.93
CA PHE A 237 -12.00 -0.66 -8.98
C PHE A 237 -13.47 -1.07 -9.05
N ASP A 238 -14.10 -1.35 -7.91
CA ASP A 238 -15.51 -1.77 -7.87
C ASP A 238 -16.44 -0.66 -8.38
N THR A 239 -16.12 0.58 -8.07
CA THR A 239 -16.88 1.73 -8.55
C THR A 239 -16.77 1.90 -10.06
N PHE A 240 -15.57 1.70 -10.65
CA PHE A 240 -15.39 1.76 -12.09
C PHE A 240 -16.11 0.63 -12.82
N LEU A 241 -16.04 -0.60 -12.27
CA LEU A 241 -16.68 -1.79 -12.88
C LEU A 241 -18.22 -1.77 -12.79
N LYS A 242 -18.79 -0.99 -11.89
CA LYS A 242 -20.26 -0.77 -11.79
C LYS A 242 -20.80 0.13 -12.91
N GLU A 243 -19.94 0.93 -13.53
CA GLU A 243 -20.34 1.81 -14.63
C GLU A 243 -20.74 0.97 -15.85
N THR A 244 -21.97 1.11 -16.31
CA THR A 244 -22.53 0.28 -17.41
C THR A 244 -22.34 0.92 -18.77
N ASP A 245 -22.26 2.26 -18.83
CA ASP A 245 -22.13 3.00 -20.09
C ASP A 245 -20.67 3.18 -20.52
N LEU A 246 -20.39 2.87 -21.79
CA LEU A 246 -19.05 2.95 -22.38
C LEU A 246 -18.52 4.41 -22.41
N ARG A 247 -19.38 5.37 -22.71
CA ARG A 247 -19.01 6.81 -22.73
C ARG A 247 -18.52 7.26 -21.37
N SER A 248 -19.28 6.93 -20.33
CA SER A 248 -18.94 7.24 -18.95
C SER A 248 -17.64 6.57 -18.52
N ARG A 249 -17.40 5.30 -18.93
CA ARG A 249 -16.13 4.61 -18.68
C ARG A 249 -14.93 5.30 -19.34
N ILE A 250 -15.06 5.70 -20.60
CA ILE A 250 -14.02 6.43 -21.33
C ILE A 250 -13.75 7.80 -20.67
N ALA A 251 -14.80 8.54 -20.30
CA ALA A 251 -14.65 9.82 -19.62
C ALA A 251 -13.91 9.66 -18.27
N ARG A 252 -14.29 8.65 -17.49
CA ARG A 252 -13.61 8.32 -16.21
C ARG A 252 -12.17 7.88 -16.39
N ALA A 253 -11.76 7.34 -17.53
CA ALA A 253 -10.36 6.95 -17.77
C ALA A 253 -9.39 8.15 -17.77
N TRP A 254 -9.89 9.38 -17.65
CA TRP A 254 -9.10 10.60 -17.46
C TRP A 254 -9.16 11.13 -16.02
N ASP A 255 -10.02 10.58 -15.16
CA ASP A 255 -10.12 10.97 -13.76
C ASP A 255 -8.86 10.52 -12.99
N ILE A 256 -8.34 11.39 -12.12
CA ILE A 256 -7.18 11.11 -11.27
C ILE A 256 -7.41 9.91 -10.34
N LYS A 257 -8.65 9.72 -9.89
CA LYS A 257 -9.08 8.61 -9.04
C LYS A 257 -9.50 7.36 -9.83
N CYS A 258 -9.20 7.29 -11.14
CA CYS A 258 -9.48 6.12 -11.94
C CYS A 258 -8.27 5.19 -12.01
N PRO A 259 -8.40 3.91 -11.68
CA PRO A 259 -7.31 2.94 -11.78
C PRO A 259 -6.83 2.71 -13.23
N TYR A 260 -7.64 3.07 -14.22
CA TYR A 260 -7.33 2.99 -15.66
C TYR A 260 -6.95 4.32 -16.28
N ASN A 261 -6.60 5.34 -15.49
CA ASN A 261 -6.21 6.64 -16.03
C ASN A 261 -5.04 6.51 -17.01
N PHE A 262 -5.27 6.88 -18.27
CA PHE A 262 -4.31 6.70 -19.37
C PHE A 262 -3.00 7.43 -19.12
N ARG A 263 -3.04 8.66 -18.60
CA ARG A 263 -1.85 9.46 -18.32
C ARG A 263 -0.96 8.79 -17.28
N TYR A 264 -1.56 8.29 -16.19
CA TYR A 264 -0.78 7.67 -15.10
C TYR A 264 -0.33 6.26 -15.46
N ARG A 265 -1.11 5.53 -16.25
CA ARG A 265 -0.70 4.23 -16.79
C ARG A 265 0.47 4.35 -17.78
N TYR A 266 0.46 5.38 -18.64
CA TYR A 266 1.62 5.70 -19.49
C TYR A 266 2.87 6.00 -18.64
N ARG A 267 2.74 6.89 -17.65
CA ARG A 267 3.85 7.24 -16.76
C ARG A 267 4.37 6.05 -15.97
N PHE A 268 3.48 5.19 -15.50
CA PHE A 268 3.87 3.95 -14.84
C PHE A 268 4.74 3.07 -15.75
N VAL A 269 4.32 2.84 -16.99
CA VAL A 269 5.12 2.06 -17.95
C VAL A 269 6.47 2.75 -18.20
N GLN A 270 6.48 4.07 -18.37
CA GLN A 270 7.71 4.85 -18.58
C GLN A 270 8.71 4.73 -17.41
N LEU A 271 8.22 4.67 -16.17
CA LEU A 271 9.05 4.67 -14.96
C LEU A 271 9.50 3.27 -14.55
N VAL A 272 8.72 2.26 -14.86
CA VAL A 272 8.88 0.92 -14.29
C VAL A 272 9.41 -0.09 -15.31
N TYR A 273 9.06 0.03 -16.59
CA TYR A 273 9.44 -0.96 -17.59
C TYR A 273 10.90 -0.78 -18.04
N PRO A 274 11.63 -1.88 -18.24
CA PRO A 274 12.95 -1.81 -18.87
C PRO A 274 12.89 -1.18 -20.26
N ALA A 275 13.91 -0.43 -20.65
CA ALA A 275 13.95 0.32 -21.93
C ALA A 275 13.63 -0.56 -23.14
N ILE A 276 14.17 -1.78 -23.19
CA ILE A 276 13.92 -2.74 -24.26
C ILE A 276 12.46 -3.19 -24.36
N ALA A 277 11.73 -3.19 -23.25
CA ALA A 277 10.34 -3.60 -23.18
C ALA A 277 9.35 -2.43 -23.27
N PHE A 278 9.84 -1.19 -23.34
CA PHE A 278 8.98 0.00 -23.23
C PHE A 278 7.88 0.02 -24.29
N TYR A 279 8.21 0.03 -25.58
CA TYR A 279 7.21 0.12 -26.65
C TYR A 279 6.30 -1.12 -26.74
N PRO A 280 6.80 -2.36 -26.79
CA PRO A 280 5.92 -3.52 -26.86
C PRO A 280 5.11 -3.69 -25.57
N GLY A 281 5.68 -3.42 -24.41
CA GLY A 281 4.99 -3.46 -23.14
C GLY A 281 3.91 -2.39 -23.01
N LEU A 282 4.17 -1.18 -23.52
CA LEU A 282 3.20 -0.09 -23.59
C LEU A 282 1.99 -0.51 -24.44
N LEU A 283 2.24 -1.01 -25.64
CA LEU A 283 1.17 -1.50 -26.54
C LEU A 283 0.34 -2.59 -25.86
N SER A 284 1.00 -3.60 -25.29
CA SER A 284 0.32 -4.69 -24.58
C SER A 284 -0.47 -4.19 -23.37
N HIS A 285 0.11 -3.27 -22.58
CA HIS A 285 -0.53 -2.70 -21.40
C HIS A 285 -1.82 -1.94 -21.76
N PHE A 286 -1.75 -1.06 -22.78
CA PHE A 286 -2.90 -0.28 -23.22
C PHE A 286 -3.96 -1.12 -23.93
N SER A 287 -3.57 -2.15 -24.68
CA SER A 287 -4.51 -3.10 -25.27
C SER A 287 -5.36 -3.78 -24.18
N LYS A 288 -4.77 -4.19 -23.08
CA LYS A 288 -5.51 -4.78 -21.95
C LYS A 288 -6.47 -3.79 -21.30
N ILE A 289 -6.00 -2.55 -21.03
CA ILE A 289 -6.85 -1.49 -20.47
C ILE A 289 -8.03 -1.21 -21.40
N PHE A 290 -7.77 -1.10 -22.70
CA PHE A 290 -8.81 -0.90 -23.71
C PHE A 290 -9.86 -2.01 -23.68
N LEU A 291 -9.43 -3.27 -23.66
CA LEU A 291 -10.33 -4.42 -23.56
C LEU A 291 -11.17 -4.38 -22.26
N GLU A 292 -10.57 -4.01 -21.14
CA GLU A 292 -11.29 -3.88 -19.86
C GLU A 292 -12.30 -2.73 -19.87
N ILE A 293 -11.98 -1.60 -20.48
CA ILE A 293 -12.92 -0.47 -20.66
C ILE A 293 -14.08 -0.86 -21.57
N VAL A 294 -13.80 -1.50 -22.72
CA VAL A 294 -14.82 -1.84 -23.72
C VAL A 294 -15.74 -2.96 -23.24
N PHE A 295 -15.17 -4.06 -22.74
CA PHE A 295 -15.93 -5.26 -22.41
C PHE A 295 -16.42 -5.31 -20.95
N GLY A 296 -15.92 -4.44 -20.09
CA GLY A 296 -16.21 -4.42 -18.66
C GLY A 296 -15.62 -5.62 -17.90
N GLY A 297 -15.23 -5.40 -16.66
CA GLY A 297 -14.50 -6.38 -15.85
C GLY A 297 -15.19 -7.72 -15.61
N ARG A 298 -16.53 -7.78 -15.65
CA ARG A 298 -17.28 -9.04 -15.44
C ARG A 298 -17.06 -10.08 -16.54
N LYS A 299 -16.92 -9.66 -17.81
CA LYS A 299 -16.62 -10.58 -18.92
C LYS A 299 -15.18 -11.07 -18.89
N MET A 300 -14.24 -10.20 -18.52
CA MET A 300 -12.82 -10.55 -18.43
C MET A 300 -12.53 -11.50 -17.26
N GLN A 301 -13.20 -11.36 -16.10
CA GLN A 301 -13.06 -12.31 -15.01
C GLN A 301 -13.53 -13.72 -15.37
N ARG A 302 -14.58 -13.86 -16.19
CA ARG A 302 -15.03 -15.17 -16.71
C ARG A 302 -14.02 -15.81 -17.67
N LEU A 303 -13.28 -15.00 -18.44
CA LEU A 303 -12.24 -15.50 -19.36
C LEU A 303 -10.94 -15.88 -18.63
N ARG A 304 -10.63 -15.26 -17.49
CA ARG A 304 -9.46 -15.62 -16.66
C ARG A 304 -9.67 -16.88 -15.81
N ARG A 305 -10.92 -17.32 -15.59
CA ARG A 305 -11.28 -18.53 -14.83
C ARG A 305 -11.44 -19.79 -15.72
N ARG A 306 -11.30 -19.67 -17.02
CA ARG A 306 -11.21 -20.77 -17.99
C ARG A 306 -9.76 -20.93 -18.47
#